data_0a4ee7c3dac95bf9bf94592fca2efc91
#
_entry.id   0a4ee7c3dac95bf9bf94592fca2efc91
#
_cell.length_a   1.000
_cell.length_b   1.000
_cell.length_c   1.000
_cell.angle_alpha   90.00
_cell.angle_beta   90.00
_cell.angle_gamma   90.00
#
_symmetry.space_group_name_H-M   'P 1'
#
loop_
_entity.id
_entity.type
_entity.pdbx_description
1 polymer ?
#
loop_
_entity_poly.entity_id
_entity_poly.type
_entity_poly.pdbx_seq_one_letter_code
_entity_poly.pdbx_strand_id
1 'polypeptide(L)'
;TVPTDIFQASTLTDAQLRHLSKRRQWQLLDEAARFLRADFQLNQLVYYRPISPEAEKIHLSIKREAGIQGGNKSGKTGVILAEAVIQMTGIVPLALDGRYSIRKIRSPVRVRLVVTSLTTAWDINLKTKLQWWEWNGRLNADGLPGDPRLGHWGLIPRRFLIEGDWDRSWSERHRMLTLTN
;
A
#
# COMPACT_ATOMS: atom_id res chain seq x y z
N THR A 1 -5.79 -6.25 18.93
CA THR A 1 -6.17 -5.23 19.92
C THR A 1 -5.14 -4.12 19.83
N VAL A 2 -5.56 -2.93 19.33
CA VAL A 2 -4.70 -1.73 19.31
C VAL A 2 -4.46 -1.32 20.76
N PRO A 3 -3.22 -1.12 21.21
CA PRO A 3 -2.95 -0.68 22.56
C PRO A 3 -3.62 0.66 22.84
N THR A 4 -4.36 0.75 23.92
CA THR A 4 -5.15 1.91 24.34
C THR A 4 -4.29 3.19 24.50
N ASP A 5 -2.98 3.01 24.75
CA ASP A 5 -2.03 4.09 24.98
C ASP A 5 -1.68 4.92 23.74
N ILE A 6 -1.82 4.34 22.54
CA ILE A 6 -1.56 5.07 21.27
C ILE A 6 -2.69 6.07 20.98
N PHE A 7 -3.92 5.73 21.39
CA PHE A 7 -5.05 6.66 21.30
C PHE A 7 -4.84 7.90 22.20
N GLN A 8 -4.13 7.74 23.34
CA GLN A 8 -3.82 8.87 24.20
C GLN A 8 -2.78 9.81 23.59
N ALA A 9 -1.79 9.31 22.87
CA ALA A 9 -0.78 10.16 22.21
C ALA A 9 -1.37 11.03 21.10
N SER A 10 -2.35 10.51 20.33
CA SER A 10 -2.99 11.27 19.24
C SER A 10 -3.99 12.34 19.72
N THR A 11 -4.36 12.32 21.00
CA THR A 11 -5.30 13.27 21.60
C THR A 11 -4.62 14.35 22.43
N LEU A 12 -3.31 14.26 22.66
CA LEU A 12 -2.57 15.26 23.42
C LEU A 12 -2.34 16.53 22.57
N THR A 13 -2.70 17.67 23.14
CA THR A 13 -2.38 18.96 22.54
C THR A 13 -0.89 19.28 22.68
N ASP A 14 -0.35 20.16 21.83
CA ASP A 14 1.04 20.65 21.93
C ASP A 14 1.38 21.22 23.30
N ALA A 15 0.42 21.86 23.96
CA ALA A 15 0.59 22.39 25.31
C ALA A 15 0.77 21.27 26.35
N GLN A 16 -0.06 20.21 26.26
CA GLN A 16 0.07 19.06 27.15
C GLN A 16 1.37 18.29 26.91
N LEU A 17 1.82 18.15 25.66
CA LEU A 17 3.10 17.51 25.34
C LEU A 17 4.30 18.26 25.95
N ARG A 18 4.27 19.61 25.99
CA ARG A 18 5.35 20.42 26.56
C ARG A 18 5.48 20.27 28.08
N HIS A 19 4.40 19.92 28.78
CA HIS A 19 4.41 19.69 30.23
C HIS A 19 4.89 18.30 30.65
N LEU A 20 5.04 17.36 29.69
CA LEU A 20 5.59 16.05 29.99
C LEU A 20 7.10 16.11 30.22
N SER A 21 7.60 15.24 31.09
CA SER A 21 9.05 15.08 31.22
C SER A 21 9.67 14.66 29.88
N LYS A 22 10.89 15.09 29.62
CA LYS A 22 11.62 14.74 28.38
C LYS A 22 11.63 13.24 28.14
N ARG A 23 11.81 12.43 29.20
CA ARG A 23 11.77 10.96 29.11
C ARG A 23 10.44 10.45 28.60
N ARG A 24 9.30 11.00 29.07
CA ARG A 24 7.96 10.61 28.61
C ARG A 24 7.71 11.06 27.17
N GLN A 25 8.17 12.24 26.78
CA GLN A 25 8.10 12.70 25.39
C GLN A 25 8.85 11.74 24.44
N TRP A 26 10.06 11.31 24.79
CA TRP A 26 10.81 10.32 24.00
C TRP A 26 10.13 8.98 23.92
N GLN A 27 9.53 8.49 25.01
CA GLN A 27 8.75 7.23 25.00
C GLN A 27 7.58 7.32 24.04
N LEU A 28 6.79 8.40 24.09
CA LEU A 28 5.65 8.60 23.18
C LEU A 28 6.08 8.70 21.72
N LEU A 29 7.20 9.36 21.44
CA LEU A 29 7.75 9.44 20.08
C LEU A 29 8.20 8.07 19.57
N ASP A 30 8.84 7.26 20.41
CA ASP A 30 9.25 5.90 20.02
C ASP A 30 8.05 4.98 19.80
N GLU A 31 7.04 5.05 20.67
CA GLU A 31 5.77 4.32 20.51
C GLU A 31 5.05 4.72 19.21
N ALA A 32 4.93 6.02 18.94
CA ALA A 32 4.34 6.54 17.72
C ALA A 32 5.13 6.10 16.47
N ALA A 33 6.46 6.14 16.53
CA ALA A 33 7.31 5.69 15.43
C ALA A 33 7.17 4.19 15.16
N ARG A 34 7.04 3.36 16.20
CA ARG A 34 6.78 1.92 16.04
C ARG A 34 5.41 1.66 15.41
N PHE A 35 4.39 2.38 15.85
CA PHE A 35 3.06 2.27 15.27
C PHE A 35 3.04 2.67 13.80
N LEU A 36 3.62 3.83 13.44
CA LEU A 36 3.69 4.29 12.06
C LEU A 36 4.47 3.31 11.16
N ARG A 37 5.54 2.70 11.69
CA ARG A 37 6.26 1.66 10.95
C ARG A 37 5.41 0.43 10.70
N ALA A 38 4.68 -0.05 11.71
CA ALA A 38 3.79 -1.19 11.58
C ALA A 38 2.65 -0.89 10.60
N ASP A 39 2.04 0.29 10.71
CA ASP A 39 0.98 0.71 9.78
C ASP A 39 1.50 0.85 8.34
N PHE A 40 2.67 1.45 8.17
CA PHE A 40 3.33 1.54 6.86
C PHE A 40 3.57 0.16 6.23
N GLN A 41 3.98 -0.83 7.03
CA GLN A 41 4.21 -2.19 6.54
C GLN A 41 2.95 -2.90 6.07
N LEU A 42 1.80 -2.58 6.68
CA LEU A 42 0.51 -3.21 6.36
C LEU A 42 -0.28 -2.45 5.29
N ASN A 43 -0.04 -1.16 5.13
CA ASN A 43 -0.85 -0.25 4.32
C ASN A 43 -0.02 0.53 3.28
N GLN A 44 0.78 -0.17 2.50
CA GLN A 44 1.67 0.43 1.50
C GLN A 44 0.97 1.41 0.55
N LEU A 45 -0.26 1.11 0.14
CA LEU A 45 -1.00 1.99 -0.76
C LEU A 45 -1.26 3.37 -0.13
N VAL A 46 -1.58 3.43 1.16
CA VAL A 46 -1.82 4.71 1.86
C VAL A 46 -0.59 5.61 1.82
N TYR A 47 0.59 5.02 1.94
CA TYR A 47 1.87 5.72 1.98
C TYR A 47 2.56 5.79 0.61
N TYR A 48 1.93 5.26 -0.42
CA TYR A 48 2.48 5.31 -1.77
C TYR A 48 2.72 6.76 -2.20
N ARG A 49 3.87 7.00 -2.80
CA ARG A 49 4.23 8.29 -3.42
C ARG A 49 4.64 8.07 -4.86
N PRO A 50 4.11 8.85 -5.80
CA PRO A 50 4.59 8.83 -7.18
C PRO A 50 6.10 9.10 -7.23
N ILE A 51 6.82 8.30 -8.01
CA ILE A 51 8.29 8.35 -8.10
C ILE A 51 8.82 9.62 -8.80
N SER A 52 7.96 10.28 -9.58
CA SER A 52 8.31 11.49 -10.32
C SER A 52 7.07 12.36 -10.57
N PRO A 53 7.23 13.63 -10.94
CA PRO A 53 6.11 14.48 -11.36
C PRO A 53 5.32 13.91 -12.55
N GLU A 54 5.98 13.21 -13.45
CA GLU A 54 5.33 12.54 -14.61
C GLU A 54 4.46 11.39 -14.13
N ALA A 55 4.94 10.59 -13.16
CA ALA A 55 4.15 9.54 -12.54
C ALA A 55 2.91 10.12 -11.82
N GLU A 56 3.07 11.25 -11.15
CA GLU A 56 1.96 11.94 -10.50
C GLU A 56 0.91 12.41 -11.51
N LYS A 57 1.32 12.96 -12.65
CA LYS A 57 0.39 13.38 -13.73
C LYS A 57 -0.49 12.23 -14.22
N ILE A 58 0.01 11.00 -14.20
CA ILE A 58 -0.78 9.81 -14.57
C ILE A 58 -1.93 9.61 -13.58
N HIS A 59 -1.63 9.68 -12.28
CA HIS A 59 -2.65 9.53 -11.24
C HIS A 59 -3.67 10.67 -11.26
N LEU A 60 -3.25 11.88 -11.58
CA LEU A 60 -4.14 13.05 -11.62
C LEU A 60 -4.93 13.15 -12.93
N SER A 61 -4.55 12.41 -13.98
CA SER A 61 -5.23 12.43 -15.26
C SER A 61 -6.63 11.82 -15.16
N ILE A 62 -7.61 12.51 -15.73
CA ILE A 62 -9.00 12.03 -15.91
C ILE A 62 -9.24 11.44 -17.32
N LYS A 63 -8.19 11.35 -18.13
CA LYS A 63 -8.29 10.80 -19.49
C LYS A 63 -8.57 9.30 -19.42
N ARG A 64 -9.30 8.79 -20.41
CA ARG A 64 -9.62 7.36 -20.53
C ARG A 64 -8.41 6.49 -20.86
N GLU A 65 -7.44 7.07 -21.55
CA GLU A 65 -6.23 6.40 -22.02
C GLU A 65 -5.01 7.21 -21.61
N ALA A 66 -3.98 6.53 -21.15
CA ALA A 66 -2.68 7.10 -20.85
C ALA A 66 -1.57 6.16 -21.31
N GLY A 67 -0.64 6.68 -22.10
CA GLY A 67 0.58 5.98 -22.50
C GLY A 67 1.73 6.34 -21.57
N ILE A 68 2.47 5.33 -21.09
CA ILE A 68 3.63 5.53 -20.25
C ILE A 68 4.85 4.99 -20.97
N GLN A 69 5.74 5.89 -21.37
CA GLN A 69 7.04 5.54 -21.95
C GLN A 69 8.16 5.87 -20.97
N GLY A 70 9.22 5.10 -20.98
CA GLY A 70 10.39 5.32 -20.12
C GLY A 70 11.34 4.15 -20.17
N GLY A 71 12.56 4.37 -19.71
CA GLY A 71 13.62 3.35 -19.61
C GLY A 71 13.29 2.21 -18.65
N ASN A 72 14.11 1.18 -18.67
CA ASN A 72 14.01 0.11 -17.68
C ASN A 72 14.23 0.67 -16.27
N LYS A 73 13.54 0.09 -15.28
CA LYS A 73 13.61 0.50 -13.86
C LYS A 73 13.07 1.93 -13.58
N SER A 74 12.35 2.56 -14.49
CA SER A 74 11.77 3.89 -14.30
C SER A 74 10.47 3.91 -13.46
N GLY A 75 10.12 2.80 -12.81
CA GLY A 75 8.94 2.74 -11.92
C GLY A 75 7.60 2.57 -12.61
N LYS A 76 7.53 2.45 -13.95
CA LYS A 76 6.27 2.33 -14.72
C LYS A 76 5.29 1.30 -14.15
N THR A 77 5.77 0.09 -13.87
CA THR A 77 4.94 -0.99 -13.33
C THR A 77 4.35 -0.60 -11.97
N GLY A 78 5.13 0.04 -11.10
CA GLY A 78 4.66 0.50 -9.80
C GLY A 78 3.54 1.53 -9.92
N VAL A 79 3.68 2.50 -10.84
CA VAL A 79 2.67 3.54 -11.09
C VAL A 79 1.36 2.93 -11.61
N ILE A 80 1.45 2.04 -12.61
CA ILE A 80 0.25 1.39 -13.19
C ILE A 80 -0.45 0.52 -12.14
N LEU A 81 0.30 -0.25 -11.36
CA LEU A 81 -0.28 -1.11 -10.33
C LEU A 81 -0.89 -0.30 -9.18
N ALA A 82 -0.23 0.77 -8.74
CA ALA A 82 -0.79 1.66 -7.74
C ALA A 82 -2.12 2.28 -8.23
N GLU A 83 -2.17 2.78 -9.47
CA GLU A 83 -3.41 3.31 -10.05
C GLU A 83 -4.52 2.25 -10.10
N ALA A 84 -4.19 1.03 -10.53
CA ALA A 84 -5.15 -0.07 -10.58
C ALA A 84 -5.69 -0.39 -9.17
N VAL A 85 -4.82 -0.45 -8.16
CA VAL A 85 -5.23 -0.76 -6.78
C VAL A 85 -6.02 0.39 -6.15
N ILE A 86 -5.69 1.66 -6.43
CA ILE A 86 -6.52 2.81 -6.02
C ILE A 86 -7.95 2.64 -6.53
N GLN A 87 -8.11 2.29 -7.80
CA GLN A 87 -9.44 2.10 -8.40
C GLN A 87 -10.17 0.88 -7.85
N MET A 88 -9.47 -0.21 -7.55
CA MET A 88 -10.06 -1.42 -6.97
C MET A 88 -10.48 -1.25 -5.51
N THR A 89 -9.72 -0.51 -4.72
CA THR A 89 -9.91 -0.41 -3.27
C THR A 89 -10.59 0.87 -2.82
N GLY A 90 -10.61 1.89 -3.67
CA GLY A 90 -11.07 3.23 -3.31
C GLY A 90 -10.12 4.00 -2.38
N ILE A 91 -8.97 3.42 -2.02
CA ILE A 91 -8.00 4.08 -1.16
C ILE A 91 -7.16 5.05 -1.99
N VAL A 92 -7.24 6.32 -1.68
CA VAL A 92 -6.36 7.35 -2.26
C VAL A 92 -5.13 7.51 -1.36
N PRO A 93 -3.91 7.39 -1.91
CA PRO A 93 -2.69 7.65 -1.16
C PRO A 93 -2.62 9.05 -0.58
N LEU A 94 -2.04 9.22 0.62
CA LEU A 94 -1.88 10.53 1.27
C LEU A 94 -1.18 11.56 0.38
N ALA A 95 -0.22 11.13 -0.43
CA ALA A 95 0.49 12.03 -1.36
C ALA A 95 -0.40 12.59 -2.48
N LEU A 96 -1.53 11.96 -2.76
CA LEU A 96 -2.49 12.35 -3.81
C LEU A 96 -3.78 12.91 -3.23
N ASP A 97 -3.91 12.95 -1.91
CA ASP A 97 -5.13 13.40 -1.23
C ASP A 97 -5.50 14.84 -1.62
N GLY A 98 -6.80 15.09 -1.74
CA GLY A 98 -7.35 16.35 -2.21
C GLY A 98 -7.09 16.70 -3.69
N ARG A 99 -6.21 15.95 -4.39
CA ARG A 99 -5.88 16.20 -5.81
C ARG A 99 -6.32 15.07 -6.73
N TYR A 100 -6.46 13.86 -6.22
CA TYR A 100 -6.95 12.72 -6.99
C TYR A 100 -8.44 12.83 -7.26
N SER A 101 -8.86 12.63 -8.49
CA SER A 101 -10.28 12.70 -8.84
C SER A 101 -11.02 11.43 -8.40
N ILE A 102 -11.85 11.54 -7.38
CA ILE A 102 -12.71 10.44 -6.91
C ILE A 102 -13.68 9.92 -7.98
N ARG A 103 -13.94 10.70 -9.04
CA ARG A 103 -14.77 10.27 -10.19
C ARG A 103 -14.13 9.12 -10.98
N LYS A 104 -12.85 8.86 -10.77
CA LYS A 104 -12.13 7.72 -11.36
C LYS A 104 -12.46 6.41 -10.64
N ILE A 105 -12.82 6.47 -9.36
CA ILE A 105 -13.14 5.30 -8.55
C ILE A 105 -14.57 4.88 -8.87
N ARG A 106 -14.71 3.69 -9.44
CA ARG A 106 -16.00 3.12 -9.83
C ARG A 106 -16.11 1.72 -9.22
N SER A 107 -16.88 1.58 -8.16
CA SER A 107 -17.14 0.28 -7.56
C SER A 107 -18.51 -0.26 -8.02
N PRO A 108 -18.64 -1.54 -8.37
CA PRO A 108 -17.57 -2.53 -8.53
C PRO A 108 -16.75 -2.30 -9.82
N VAL A 109 -15.45 -2.60 -9.79
CA VAL A 109 -14.56 -2.44 -10.93
C VAL A 109 -13.89 -3.76 -11.29
N ARG A 110 -13.71 -3.99 -12.59
CA ARG A 110 -12.87 -5.08 -13.12
C ARG A 110 -11.63 -4.48 -13.76
N VAL A 111 -10.47 -4.87 -13.27
CA VAL A 111 -9.18 -4.47 -13.83
C VAL A 111 -8.57 -5.66 -14.56
N ARG A 112 -8.15 -5.46 -15.81
CA ARG A 112 -7.45 -6.47 -16.60
C ARG A 112 -6.01 -6.02 -16.84
N LEU A 113 -5.06 -6.82 -16.41
CA LEU A 113 -3.65 -6.65 -16.72
C LEU A 113 -3.29 -7.54 -17.90
N VAL A 114 -2.86 -6.93 -19.00
CA VAL A 114 -2.40 -7.65 -20.19
C VAL A 114 -0.89 -7.62 -20.22
N VAL A 115 -0.27 -8.79 -20.30
CA VAL A 115 1.18 -8.97 -20.24
C VAL A 115 1.65 -9.93 -21.32
N THR A 116 2.89 -9.80 -21.76
CA THR A 116 3.47 -10.66 -22.82
C THR A 116 3.76 -12.07 -22.35
N SER A 117 4.13 -12.26 -21.07
CA SER A 117 4.34 -13.55 -20.46
C SER A 117 3.72 -13.55 -19.08
N LEU A 118 2.75 -14.44 -18.88
CA LEU A 118 2.00 -14.48 -17.63
C LEU A 118 2.89 -14.91 -16.47
N THR A 119 3.67 -15.98 -16.64
CA THR A 119 4.55 -16.50 -15.59
C THR A 119 5.58 -15.46 -15.15
N THR A 120 6.32 -14.88 -16.09
CA THR A 120 7.34 -13.88 -15.77
C THR A 120 6.73 -12.60 -15.18
N ALA A 121 5.62 -12.14 -15.73
CA ALA A 121 5.00 -10.92 -15.24
C ALA A 121 4.34 -11.14 -13.86
N TRP A 122 3.65 -12.26 -13.66
CA TRP A 122 2.95 -12.53 -12.42
C TRP A 122 3.92 -12.84 -11.28
N ASP A 123 4.74 -13.88 -11.42
CA ASP A 123 5.55 -14.38 -10.32
C ASP A 123 6.66 -13.40 -9.91
N ILE A 124 7.29 -12.74 -10.89
CA ILE A 124 8.45 -11.88 -10.62
C ILE A 124 8.04 -10.44 -10.32
N ASN A 125 7.04 -9.91 -11.02
CA ASN A 125 6.75 -8.48 -10.97
C ASN A 125 5.44 -8.11 -10.28
N LEU A 126 4.35 -8.81 -10.57
CA LEU A 126 3.02 -8.41 -10.09
C LEU A 126 2.76 -8.90 -8.68
N LYS A 127 2.95 -10.20 -8.43
CA LYS A 127 2.72 -10.81 -7.12
C LYS A 127 3.55 -10.12 -6.04
N THR A 128 4.82 -9.91 -6.28
CA THR A 128 5.72 -9.25 -5.33
C THR A 128 5.32 -7.81 -4.99
N LYS A 129 4.70 -7.08 -5.91
CA LYS A 129 4.25 -5.71 -5.67
C LYS A 129 2.83 -5.64 -5.11
N LEU A 130 1.97 -6.56 -5.49
CA LEU A 130 0.57 -6.55 -5.08
C LEU A 130 0.36 -7.22 -3.73
N GLN A 131 0.99 -8.39 -3.50
CA GLN A 131 0.81 -9.21 -2.31
C GLN A 131 1.82 -8.89 -1.23
N TRP A 132 3.10 -9.10 -1.53
CA TRP A 132 4.18 -9.09 -0.56
C TRP A 132 5.48 -8.67 -1.20
N TRP A 133 6.15 -7.71 -0.59
CA TRP A 133 7.46 -7.27 -1.02
C TRP A 133 8.52 -7.75 -0.04
N GLU A 134 9.21 -8.84 -0.37
CA GLU A 134 10.34 -9.33 0.40
C GLU A 134 11.64 -8.67 -0.04
N TRP A 135 12.44 -8.28 0.94
CA TRP A 135 13.80 -7.83 0.67
C TRP A 135 14.82 -8.94 0.90
N ASN A 136 14.60 -9.81 1.91
CA ASN A 136 15.54 -10.84 2.32
C ASN A 136 14.96 -12.26 2.33
N GLY A 137 13.76 -12.48 1.84
CA GLY A 137 13.13 -13.80 1.75
C GLY A 137 12.82 -14.45 3.10
N ARG A 138 12.80 -13.68 4.20
CA ARG A 138 12.51 -14.19 5.53
C ARG A 138 11.30 -13.49 6.13
N LEU A 139 10.32 -14.30 6.47
CA LEU A 139 9.15 -13.88 7.23
C LEU A 139 9.32 -14.26 8.70
N ASN A 140 8.67 -13.56 9.61
CA ASN A 140 8.53 -14.03 10.98
C ASN A 140 7.57 -15.23 11.04
N ALA A 141 7.45 -15.85 12.21
CA ALA A 141 6.59 -17.03 12.41
C ALA A 141 5.11 -16.79 12.03
N ASP A 142 4.66 -15.54 12.06
CA ASP A 142 3.29 -15.15 11.73
C ASP A 142 3.11 -14.81 10.24
N GLY A 143 4.15 -14.97 9.42
CA GLY A 143 4.14 -14.57 8.01
C GLY A 143 4.08 -13.06 7.80
N LEU A 144 4.32 -12.27 8.84
CA LEU A 144 4.35 -10.81 8.81
C LEU A 144 5.78 -10.32 9.05
N PRO A 145 6.16 -9.17 8.51
CA PRO A 145 7.46 -8.59 8.80
C PRO A 145 7.53 -8.16 10.25
N GLY A 146 8.27 -8.88 11.04
CA GLY A 146 8.66 -8.43 12.38
C GLY A 146 9.70 -7.31 12.34
N ASP A 147 10.44 -7.21 11.22
CA ASP A 147 11.46 -6.19 10.98
C ASP A 147 11.18 -5.49 9.65
N PRO A 148 11.14 -4.13 9.61
CA PRO A 148 10.99 -3.34 8.40
C PRO A 148 11.97 -3.70 7.28
N ARG A 149 13.10 -4.27 7.63
CA ARG A 149 14.14 -4.71 6.68
C ARG A 149 13.82 -6.04 6.00
N LEU A 150 12.82 -6.77 6.48
CA LEU A 150 12.49 -8.12 5.98
C LEU A 150 11.39 -8.13 4.91
N GLY A 151 10.68 -7.03 4.73
CA GLY A 151 9.60 -6.93 3.75
C GLY A 151 8.32 -6.32 4.35
N HIS A 152 7.33 -6.16 3.52
CA HIS A 152 6.04 -5.57 3.89
C HIS A 152 4.92 -6.09 2.99
N TRP A 153 3.67 -5.88 3.39
CA TRP A 153 2.52 -6.11 2.50
C TRP A 153 2.64 -5.27 1.24
N GLY A 154 2.17 -5.84 0.13
CA GLY A 154 2.16 -5.14 -1.15
C GLY A 154 1.10 -4.02 -1.20
N LEU A 155 0.81 -3.55 -2.41
CA LEU A 155 -0.13 -2.46 -2.63
C LEU A 155 -1.57 -2.81 -2.25
N ILE A 156 -1.95 -4.11 -2.27
CA ILE A 156 -3.28 -4.56 -1.87
C ILE A 156 -3.30 -4.79 -0.36
N PRO A 157 -4.02 -3.96 0.43
CA PRO A 157 -4.10 -4.16 1.86
C PRO A 157 -4.84 -5.47 2.21
N ARG A 158 -4.36 -6.18 3.23
CA ARG A 158 -4.88 -7.48 3.65
C ARG A 158 -6.39 -7.51 3.88
N ARG A 159 -6.94 -6.40 4.36
CA ARG A 159 -8.38 -6.27 4.66
C ARG A 159 -9.31 -6.42 3.45
N PHE A 160 -8.80 -6.24 2.23
CA PHE A 160 -9.55 -6.42 0.99
C PHE A 160 -9.49 -7.84 0.45
N LEU A 161 -8.69 -8.71 1.06
CA LEU A 161 -8.65 -10.12 0.69
C LEU A 161 -9.78 -10.88 1.38
N ILE A 162 -10.28 -11.92 0.75
CA ILE A 162 -11.28 -12.82 1.33
C ILE A 162 -10.68 -13.43 2.61
N GLU A 163 -11.30 -13.15 3.75
CA GLU A 163 -10.81 -13.54 5.08
C GLU A 163 -9.35 -13.13 5.37
N GLY A 164 -8.84 -12.10 4.67
CA GLY A 164 -7.46 -11.66 4.81
C GLY A 164 -6.43 -12.63 4.25
N ASP A 165 -6.85 -13.56 3.40
CA ASP A 165 -6.04 -14.64 2.86
C ASP A 165 -5.89 -14.47 1.34
N TRP A 166 -4.63 -14.53 0.87
CA TRP A 166 -4.31 -14.39 -0.55
C TRP A 166 -4.77 -15.61 -1.35
N ASP A 167 -4.54 -16.81 -0.84
CA ASP A 167 -4.84 -18.06 -1.57
C ASP A 167 -6.35 -18.27 -1.73
N ARG A 168 -7.16 -17.75 -0.80
CA ARG A 168 -8.63 -17.72 -0.93
C ARG A 168 -9.11 -16.67 -1.93
N SER A 169 -8.36 -15.60 -2.08
CA SER A 169 -8.70 -14.49 -2.99
C SER A 169 -8.21 -14.72 -4.41
N TRP A 170 -7.17 -15.53 -4.60
CA TRP A 170 -6.54 -15.81 -5.89
C TRP A 170 -7.02 -17.12 -6.50
N SER A 171 -7.54 -17.07 -7.70
CA SER A 171 -7.87 -18.25 -8.50
C SER A 171 -6.79 -18.52 -9.54
N GLU A 172 -5.99 -19.55 -9.32
CA GLU A 172 -4.95 -19.98 -10.25
C GLU A 172 -5.53 -20.38 -11.61
N ARG A 173 -6.66 -21.10 -11.60
CA ARG A 173 -7.34 -21.54 -12.83
C ARG A 173 -7.80 -20.37 -13.70
N HIS A 174 -8.33 -19.32 -13.08
CA HIS A 174 -8.91 -18.18 -13.81
C HIS A 174 -7.94 -17.00 -13.89
N ARG A 175 -6.78 -17.09 -13.23
CA ARG A 175 -5.81 -16.00 -13.11
C ARG A 175 -6.50 -14.70 -12.64
N MET A 176 -7.33 -14.83 -11.65
CA MET A 176 -8.19 -13.77 -11.16
C MET A 176 -8.03 -13.58 -9.64
N LEU A 177 -7.84 -12.35 -9.23
CA LEU A 177 -7.87 -11.94 -7.83
C LEU A 177 -9.23 -11.30 -7.54
N THR A 178 -9.93 -11.82 -6.52
CA THR A 178 -11.18 -11.26 -6.03
C THR A 178 -10.93 -10.49 -4.76
N LEU A 179 -11.35 -9.24 -4.72
CA LEU A 179 -11.29 -8.39 -3.53
C LEU A 179 -12.68 -8.23 -2.94
N THR A 180 -12.75 -8.12 -1.61
CA THR A 180 -13.96 -7.79 -0.85
C THR A 180 -13.92 -6.32 -0.47
N ASN A 181 -15.05 -5.64 -0.63
CA ASN A 181 -15.23 -4.25 -0.15
C ASN A 181 -15.83 -4.26 1.25
#